data_787a1136e3ad08e76c1ff4dcbfe61722
#
_entry.id   787a1136e3ad08e76c1ff4dcbfe61722
#
_cell.length_a   1.000
_cell.length_b   1.000
_cell.length_c   1.000
_cell.angle_alpha   90.00
_cell.angle_beta   90.00
_cell.angle_gamma   90.00
#
_symmetry.space_group_name_H-M   'P 1'
#
loop_
_entity.id
_entity.type
_entity.pdbx_description
1 polymer ?
#
loop_
_entity_poly.entity_id
_entity_poly.type
_entity_poly.pdbx_seq_one_letter_code
_entity_poly.pdbx_strand_id
1 'polypeptide(L)'
;NNKYVDRLDVDSITLHQGYCMVRVPFPEGSYHLLLWGGASDRQYRFPYLKAGQTERESLLLSLICDNDKQMNGKLNGLFYGSLENMTVSSDYQVWDAPLVKNTNYFSCILQDENNNLLNREDFTFTLEAANGVMDYTNTPSDTEPVYYRPYRQEVSVLSDDIPVIHARLNTLRIMKGDQTTLSIKHIPSGQEILRLPLTQYLLLSKIYSYTGDEMDDQEYLDRQDSYTLLFFIQSSDMGIPKICPKIMVNGWTVRLNDSELES
;
A
#
# COMPACT_ATOMS: atom_id res chain seq x y z
N ASN A 1 26.85 -7.01 -18.37
CA ASN A 1 26.40 -8.28 -17.76
C ASN A 1 25.49 -7.91 -16.58
N ASN A 2 24.16 -8.02 -16.75
CA ASN A 2 23.18 -7.71 -15.69
C ASN A 2 23.12 -8.82 -14.62
N LYS A 3 24.30 -9.14 -14.04
CA LYS A 3 24.45 -10.15 -13.01
C LYS A 3 24.58 -9.52 -11.63
N TYR A 4 23.99 -10.16 -10.64
CA TYR A 4 24.19 -9.80 -9.24
C TYR A 4 25.68 -9.81 -8.88
N VAL A 5 26.13 -8.75 -8.24
CA VAL A 5 27.53 -8.60 -7.81
C VAL A 5 27.62 -8.79 -6.30
N ASP A 6 26.93 -7.95 -5.53
CA ASP A 6 27.00 -7.94 -4.06
C ASP A 6 25.78 -7.27 -3.44
N ARG A 7 25.60 -7.46 -2.14
CA ARG A 7 24.58 -6.81 -1.30
C ARG A 7 25.26 -6.18 -0.09
N LEU A 8 24.90 -4.94 0.17
CA LEU A 8 25.28 -4.24 1.38
C LEU A 8 24.03 -4.04 2.25
N ASP A 9 24.03 -4.61 3.44
CA ASP A 9 23.03 -4.36 4.47
C ASP A 9 23.50 -3.24 5.39
N VAL A 10 22.65 -2.24 5.61
CA VAL A 10 22.93 -1.09 6.46
C VAL A 10 21.85 -1.00 7.52
N ASP A 11 22.23 -1.24 8.76
CA ASP A 11 21.33 -1.18 9.90
C ASP A 11 21.19 0.25 10.44
N SER A 12 20.01 0.55 10.99
CA SER A 12 19.78 1.75 11.81
C SER A 12 20.09 3.08 11.12
N ILE A 13 19.61 3.27 9.88
CA ILE A 13 19.76 4.54 9.17
C ILE A 13 18.86 5.60 9.82
N THR A 14 19.45 6.74 10.18
CA THR A 14 18.71 7.93 10.59
C THR A 14 18.65 8.92 9.42
N LEU A 15 17.46 9.31 9.04
CA LEU A 15 17.26 10.34 8.02
C LEU A 15 17.43 11.74 8.67
N HIS A 16 18.29 12.55 8.08
CA HIS A 16 18.41 13.97 8.42
C HIS A 16 17.81 14.80 7.29
N GLN A 17 16.73 15.54 7.58
CA GLN A 17 15.98 16.31 6.57
C GLN A 17 15.54 15.50 5.34
N GLY A 18 15.24 14.23 5.53
CA GLY A 18 14.80 13.33 4.44
C GLY A 18 15.91 12.60 3.69
N TYR A 19 17.19 12.79 4.03
CA TYR A 19 18.29 12.03 3.41
C TYR A 19 19.10 11.22 4.41
N CYS A 20 19.79 10.22 3.89
CA CYS A 20 20.93 9.58 4.55
C CYS A 20 22.07 9.42 3.52
N MET A 21 23.29 9.44 4.00
CA MET A 21 24.46 9.13 3.18
C MET A 21 24.99 7.76 3.55
N VAL A 22 25.11 6.89 2.56
CA VAL A 22 25.64 5.53 2.72
C VAL A 22 26.90 5.42 1.89
N ARG A 23 28.00 4.99 2.53
CA ARG A 23 29.25 4.73 1.82
C ARG A 23 29.21 3.31 1.26
N VAL A 24 29.40 3.18 -0.05
CA VAL A 24 29.40 1.89 -0.73
C VAL A 24 30.79 1.67 -1.38
N PRO A 25 31.57 0.67 -0.94
CA PRO A 25 32.90 0.41 -1.44
C PRO A 25 32.87 -0.47 -2.71
N PHE A 26 32.47 0.09 -3.84
CA PHE A 26 32.50 -0.61 -5.13
C PHE A 26 33.89 -0.47 -5.80
N PRO A 27 34.41 -1.55 -6.42
CA PRO A 27 35.51 -1.45 -7.38
C PRO A 27 35.12 -0.58 -8.58
N GLU A 28 36.15 -0.13 -9.33
CA GLU A 28 35.92 0.56 -10.61
C GLU A 28 35.12 -0.32 -11.56
N GLY A 29 34.14 0.26 -12.22
CA GLY A 29 33.23 -0.47 -13.12
C GLY A 29 31.92 0.21 -13.37
N SER A 30 31.06 -0.44 -14.15
CA SER A 30 29.68 0.01 -14.40
C SER A 30 28.69 -0.88 -13.69
N TYR A 31 27.74 -0.26 -12.97
CA TYR A 31 26.80 -0.94 -12.09
C TYR A 31 25.38 -0.42 -12.27
N HIS A 32 24.42 -1.24 -11.89
CA HIS A 32 23.07 -0.84 -11.52
C HIS A 32 22.93 -1.03 -10.02
N LEU A 33 22.44 -0.03 -9.32
CA LEU A 33 22.18 -0.08 -7.88
C LEU A 33 20.69 -0.15 -7.64
N LEU A 34 20.25 -1.11 -6.84
CA LEU A 34 18.88 -1.23 -6.34
C LEU A 34 18.89 -1.06 -4.82
N LEU A 35 17.99 -0.25 -4.33
CA LEU A 35 17.90 0.13 -2.92
C LEU A 35 16.53 -0.27 -2.36
N TRP A 36 16.55 -0.94 -1.21
CA TRP A 36 15.36 -1.28 -0.47
C TRP A 36 15.50 -0.79 0.98
N GLY A 37 14.79 0.28 1.32
CA GLY A 37 14.75 0.81 2.69
C GLY A 37 13.61 0.20 3.47
N GLY A 38 13.84 -0.21 4.72
CA GLY A 38 12.81 -0.78 5.59
C GLY A 38 12.41 -2.22 5.29
N ALA A 39 13.14 -2.92 4.40
CA ALA A 39 12.90 -4.32 4.05
C ALA A 39 13.36 -5.27 5.17
N SER A 40 12.61 -5.30 6.28
CA SER A 40 12.88 -6.16 7.42
C SER A 40 12.65 -7.63 7.10
N ASP A 41 13.55 -8.52 7.48
CA ASP A 41 13.45 -9.99 7.33
C ASP A 41 12.22 -10.60 8.05
N ARG A 42 11.57 -9.84 8.92
CA ARG A 42 10.31 -10.26 9.57
C ARG A 42 9.09 -10.08 8.67
N GLN A 43 9.17 -9.19 7.70
CA GLN A 43 8.06 -8.83 6.82
C GLN A 43 8.33 -9.15 5.36
N TYR A 44 9.60 -9.23 4.97
CA TYR A 44 10.00 -9.39 3.58
C TYR A 44 11.04 -10.47 3.40
N ARG A 45 11.08 -11.07 2.21
CA ARG A 45 12.05 -12.09 1.83
C ARG A 45 12.64 -11.74 0.47
N PHE A 46 13.98 -11.79 0.39
CA PHE A 46 14.71 -11.80 -0.86
C PHE A 46 15.03 -13.24 -1.28
N PRO A 47 15.13 -13.54 -2.58
CA PRO A 47 15.62 -14.83 -3.04
C PRO A 47 17.11 -14.98 -2.70
N TYR A 48 17.58 -16.21 -2.77
CA TYR A 48 19.03 -16.46 -2.69
C TYR A 48 19.71 -15.94 -3.96
N LEU A 49 20.65 -15.02 -3.80
CA LEU A 49 21.41 -14.40 -4.89
C LEU A 49 22.84 -14.90 -4.90
N LYS A 50 23.35 -15.30 -6.07
CA LYS A 50 24.71 -15.78 -6.25
C LYS A 50 25.49 -14.86 -7.19
N ALA A 51 26.57 -14.25 -6.65
CA ALA A 51 27.42 -13.32 -7.39
C ALA A 51 27.94 -13.91 -8.71
N GLY A 52 27.87 -13.12 -9.77
CA GLY A 52 28.26 -13.48 -11.12
C GLY A 52 27.36 -14.49 -11.84
N GLN A 53 26.27 -14.97 -11.18
CA GLN A 53 25.38 -15.99 -11.74
C GLN A 53 23.91 -15.53 -11.80
N THR A 54 23.39 -14.96 -10.71
CA THR A 54 21.98 -14.55 -10.65
C THR A 54 21.74 -13.33 -11.54
N GLU A 55 20.75 -13.44 -12.42
CA GLU A 55 20.32 -12.34 -13.28
C GLU A 55 19.54 -11.30 -12.46
N ARG A 56 19.57 -10.03 -12.87
CA ARG A 56 18.83 -8.93 -12.22
C ARG A 56 17.33 -9.20 -12.14
N GLU A 57 16.77 -9.81 -13.17
CA GLU A 57 15.34 -10.14 -13.28
C GLU A 57 14.88 -11.17 -12.25
N SER A 58 15.80 -11.90 -11.64
CA SER A 58 15.52 -12.84 -10.55
C SER A 58 15.45 -12.17 -9.18
N LEU A 59 15.77 -10.88 -9.09
CA LEU A 59 15.66 -10.13 -7.82
C LEU A 59 14.19 -9.77 -7.57
N LEU A 60 13.58 -10.49 -6.65
CA LEU A 60 12.21 -10.31 -6.23
C LEU A 60 12.17 -10.03 -4.73
N LEU A 61 11.39 -9.03 -4.31
CA LEU A 61 11.07 -8.81 -2.91
C LEU A 61 9.68 -9.36 -2.64
N SER A 62 9.57 -10.37 -1.78
CA SER A 62 8.29 -11.00 -1.45
C SER A 62 7.84 -10.61 -0.04
N LEU A 63 6.57 -10.23 0.09
CA LEU A 63 5.90 -10.05 1.38
C LEU A 63 5.71 -11.41 2.06
N ILE A 64 5.98 -11.48 3.36
CA ILE A 64 5.74 -12.68 4.16
C ILE A 64 4.30 -12.62 4.67
N CYS A 65 3.46 -13.51 4.15
CA CYS A 65 2.08 -13.70 4.54
C CYS A 65 1.89 -15.05 5.25
N ASP A 66 0.73 -15.26 5.84
CA ASP A 66 0.32 -16.59 6.30
C ASP A 66 0.00 -17.55 5.13
N ASN A 67 -0.40 -18.79 5.45
CA ASN A 67 -0.68 -19.81 4.45
C ASN A 67 -1.88 -19.46 3.54
N ASP A 68 -2.78 -18.62 4.02
CA ASP A 68 -3.98 -18.18 3.30
C ASP A 68 -3.75 -16.84 2.58
N LYS A 69 -2.49 -16.44 2.38
CA LYS A 69 -2.10 -15.15 1.80
C LYS A 69 -2.66 -13.94 2.56
N GLN A 70 -2.92 -14.08 3.86
CA GLN A 70 -3.39 -12.97 4.68
C GLN A 70 -2.23 -12.22 5.32
N MET A 71 -2.37 -10.90 5.35
CA MET A 71 -1.48 -9.99 6.06
C MET A 71 -2.26 -9.24 7.13
N ASN A 72 -2.05 -9.63 8.40
CA ASN A 72 -2.79 -9.12 9.56
C ASN A 72 -1.99 -8.09 10.37
N GLY A 73 -0.72 -7.88 10.05
CA GLY A 73 0.20 -7.01 10.78
C GLY A 73 0.34 -5.61 10.18
N LYS A 74 0.77 -4.66 11.00
CA LYS A 74 1.17 -3.35 10.50
C LYS A 74 2.49 -3.51 9.74
N LEU A 75 2.50 -3.09 8.46
CA LEU A 75 3.72 -2.98 7.67
C LEU A 75 4.53 -1.75 8.09
N ASN A 76 5.84 -1.92 8.17
CA ASN A 76 6.76 -0.79 8.25
C ASN A 76 6.86 -0.10 6.90
N GLY A 77 7.31 1.14 6.87
CA GLY A 77 7.55 1.84 5.62
C GLY A 77 8.59 1.09 4.78
N LEU A 78 8.17 0.64 3.60
CA LEU A 78 9.06 0.07 2.59
C LEU A 78 9.35 1.15 1.55
N PHE A 79 10.61 1.31 1.19
CA PHE A 79 11.06 2.27 0.20
C PHE A 79 11.90 1.58 -0.86
N TYR A 80 11.77 2.04 -2.09
CA TYR A 80 12.55 1.54 -3.23
C TYR A 80 13.23 2.69 -3.95
N GLY A 81 14.45 2.47 -4.42
CA GLY A 81 15.18 3.35 -5.32
C GLY A 81 16.08 2.58 -6.25
N SER A 82 16.42 3.16 -7.39
CA SER A 82 17.37 2.57 -8.33
C SER A 82 18.24 3.64 -8.97
N LEU A 83 19.48 3.26 -9.27
CA LEU A 83 20.38 4.03 -10.11
C LEU A 83 20.87 3.12 -11.25
N GLU A 84 20.54 3.52 -12.45
CA GLU A 84 20.97 2.81 -13.66
C GLU A 84 22.27 3.39 -14.20
N ASN A 85 23.12 2.52 -14.77
CA ASN A 85 24.34 2.90 -15.47
C ASN A 85 25.33 3.76 -14.64
N MET A 86 25.49 3.43 -13.35
CA MET A 86 26.51 4.07 -12.52
C MET A 86 27.91 3.68 -13.01
N THR A 87 28.76 4.65 -13.30
CA THR A 87 30.17 4.42 -13.59
C THR A 87 31.01 4.81 -12.39
N VAL A 88 31.58 3.83 -11.72
CA VAL A 88 32.47 4.03 -10.56
C VAL A 88 33.91 4.14 -11.06
N SER A 89 34.59 5.22 -10.69
CA SER A 89 36.00 5.49 -10.94
C SER A 89 36.80 5.49 -9.63
N SER A 90 38.10 5.68 -9.71
CA SER A 90 38.99 5.77 -8.55
C SER A 90 38.73 7.00 -7.66
N ASP A 91 38.04 8.01 -8.19
CA ASP A 91 37.75 9.25 -7.47
C ASP A 91 36.54 9.09 -6.55
N TYR A 92 36.48 9.93 -5.52
CA TYR A 92 35.31 10.02 -4.67
C TYR A 92 34.12 10.59 -5.47
N GLN A 93 33.01 9.85 -5.51
CA GLN A 93 31.81 10.20 -6.24
C GLN A 93 30.60 10.12 -5.32
N VAL A 94 29.61 10.96 -5.59
CA VAL A 94 28.32 10.99 -4.88
C VAL A 94 27.20 10.84 -5.91
N TRP A 95 26.26 9.95 -5.63
CA TRP A 95 25.04 9.80 -6.42
C TRP A 95 23.81 9.98 -5.53
N ASP A 96 22.84 10.70 -6.05
CA ASP A 96 21.53 10.83 -5.40
C ASP A 96 20.59 9.76 -5.92
N ALA A 97 20.05 8.98 -5.01
CA ALA A 97 19.05 7.95 -5.32
C ALA A 97 17.70 8.33 -4.68
N PRO A 98 16.74 8.86 -5.46
CA PRO A 98 15.41 9.14 -4.96
C PRO A 98 14.69 7.84 -4.57
N LEU A 99 13.95 7.90 -3.45
CA LEU A 99 13.21 6.75 -2.95
C LEU A 99 11.71 6.98 -3.12
N VAL A 100 11.03 5.98 -3.63
CA VAL A 100 9.55 5.88 -3.66
C VAL A 100 9.11 5.03 -2.47
N LYS A 101 8.09 5.47 -1.77
CA LYS A 101 7.51 4.71 -0.67
C LYS A 101 6.49 3.71 -1.21
N ASN A 102 6.72 2.44 -0.90
CA ASN A 102 5.90 1.32 -1.37
C ASN A 102 4.81 0.88 -0.38
N THR A 103 4.68 1.53 0.76
CA THR A 103 3.67 1.16 1.76
C THR A 103 2.60 2.22 1.81
N ASN A 104 1.34 1.81 1.60
CA ASN A 104 0.17 2.67 1.72
C ASN A 104 -0.58 2.37 3.02
N TYR A 105 -1.17 3.41 3.62
CA TYR A 105 -1.94 3.34 4.85
C TYR A 105 -3.37 3.82 4.60
N PHE A 106 -4.32 3.05 5.11
CA PHE A 106 -5.74 3.33 4.98
C PHE A 106 -6.39 3.48 6.35
N SER A 107 -7.09 4.57 6.51
CA SER A 107 -7.97 4.87 7.64
C SER A 107 -9.41 4.71 7.16
N CYS A 108 -9.99 3.50 7.34
CA CYS A 108 -11.36 3.21 6.95
C CYS A 108 -12.29 3.48 8.12
N ILE A 109 -13.26 4.36 7.94
CA ILE A 109 -14.22 4.77 8.95
C ILE A 109 -15.60 4.34 8.49
N LEU A 110 -16.33 3.60 9.32
CA LEU A 110 -17.71 3.19 9.06
C LEU A 110 -18.62 3.86 10.09
N GLN A 111 -19.60 4.62 9.59
CA GLN A 111 -20.56 5.38 10.37
C GLN A 111 -21.98 4.96 10.03
N ASP A 112 -22.83 4.81 11.03
CA ASP A 112 -24.29 4.72 10.84
C ASP A 112 -24.87 6.11 10.53
N GLU A 113 -25.74 6.25 9.53
CA GLU A 113 -26.36 7.55 9.16
C GLU A 113 -27.17 8.19 10.28
N ASN A 114 -27.71 7.38 11.18
CA ASN A 114 -28.45 7.86 12.35
C ASN A 114 -27.57 8.01 13.60
N ASN A 115 -26.26 7.92 13.43
CA ASN A 115 -25.26 7.99 14.51
C ASN A 115 -25.44 6.89 15.58
N ASN A 116 -26.02 5.74 15.23
CA ASN A 116 -26.09 4.61 16.13
C ASN A 116 -24.72 4.01 16.36
N LEU A 117 -24.50 3.49 17.56
CA LEU A 117 -23.28 2.74 17.88
C LEU A 117 -23.29 1.40 17.13
N LEU A 118 -22.27 1.19 16.31
CA LEU A 118 -22.03 -0.07 15.61
C LEU A 118 -21.18 -1.01 16.45
N ASN A 119 -21.48 -2.31 16.41
CA ASN A 119 -20.61 -3.31 17.00
C ASN A 119 -19.46 -3.64 16.02
N ARG A 120 -18.24 -3.36 16.41
CA ARG A 120 -17.04 -3.58 15.55
C ARG A 120 -16.86 -5.03 15.13
N GLU A 121 -17.29 -5.98 15.94
CA GLU A 121 -17.15 -7.42 15.67
C GLU A 121 -18.10 -7.91 14.56
N ASP A 122 -19.10 -7.09 14.19
CA ASP A 122 -20.05 -7.40 13.13
C ASP A 122 -19.52 -7.06 11.73
N PHE A 123 -18.35 -6.43 11.63
CA PHE A 123 -17.81 -5.99 10.34
C PHE A 123 -16.37 -6.43 10.13
N THR A 124 -16.09 -6.91 8.91
CA THR A 124 -14.74 -7.24 8.46
C THR A 124 -14.37 -6.40 7.25
N PHE A 125 -13.23 -5.74 7.32
CA PHE A 125 -12.63 -5.00 6.22
C PHE A 125 -11.53 -5.85 5.58
N THR A 126 -11.51 -5.91 4.26
CA THR A 126 -10.47 -6.63 3.51
C THR A 126 -10.01 -5.79 2.34
N LEU A 127 -8.70 -5.59 2.23
CA LEU A 127 -8.10 -5.03 1.05
C LEU A 127 -7.41 -6.18 0.29
N GLU A 128 -7.78 -6.38 -0.97
CA GLU A 128 -7.27 -7.43 -1.84
C GLU A 128 -6.43 -6.79 -2.95
N ALA A 129 -5.16 -7.20 -3.08
CA ALA A 129 -4.25 -6.67 -4.08
C ALA A 129 -3.19 -7.69 -4.49
N ALA A 130 -2.92 -7.81 -5.80
CA ALA A 130 -1.88 -8.68 -6.35
C ALA A 130 -0.52 -7.96 -6.34
N ASN A 131 -0.03 -7.59 -5.16
CA ASN A 131 1.20 -6.81 -4.97
C ASN A 131 2.13 -7.38 -3.89
N GLY A 132 1.97 -8.66 -3.57
CA GLY A 132 2.80 -9.33 -2.55
C GLY A 132 4.24 -9.59 -2.99
N VAL A 133 4.54 -9.52 -4.28
CA VAL A 133 5.88 -9.69 -4.84
C VAL A 133 6.21 -8.50 -5.72
N MET A 134 7.33 -7.84 -5.45
CA MET A 134 7.86 -6.72 -6.22
C MET A 134 9.11 -7.15 -6.98
N ASP A 135 9.18 -6.84 -8.25
CA ASP A 135 10.36 -7.10 -9.07
C ASP A 135 11.44 -6.01 -8.91
N TYR A 136 12.54 -6.20 -9.61
CA TYR A 136 13.67 -5.26 -9.62
C TYR A 136 13.35 -3.87 -10.19
N THR A 137 12.24 -3.71 -10.90
CA THR A 137 11.75 -2.42 -11.42
C THR A 137 10.73 -1.75 -10.49
N ASN A 138 10.52 -2.33 -9.31
CA ASN A 138 9.49 -1.89 -8.36
C ASN A 138 8.05 -2.09 -8.88
N THR A 139 7.85 -3.09 -9.72
CA THR A 139 6.54 -3.44 -10.27
C THR A 139 6.02 -4.72 -9.61
N PRO A 140 4.75 -4.78 -9.21
CA PRO A 140 4.16 -6.03 -8.75
C PRO A 140 4.26 -7.11 -9.82
N SER A 141 4.76 -8.28 -9.45
CA SER A 141 4.97 -9.42 -10.37
C SER A 141 4.17 -10.65 -9.97
N ASP A 142 3.45 -10.61 -8.86
CA ASP A 142 2.55 -11.68 -8.43
C ASP A 142 1.19 -11.54 -9.13
N THR A 143 0.59 -12.67 -9.48
CA THR A 143 -0.77 -12.74 -10.02
C THR A 143 -1.78 -13.16 -8.95
N GLU A 144 -1.32 -13.69 -7.84
CA GLU A 144 -2.17 -14.09 -6.72
C GLU A 144 -2.35 -12.94 -5.74
N PRO A 145 -3.59 -12.67 -5.30
CA PRO A 145 -3.85 -11.59 -4.36
C PRO A 145 -3.33 -11.90 -2.95
N VAL A 146 -2.90 -10.84 -2.28
CA VAL A 146 -2.72 -10.79 -0.83
C VAL A 146 -3.97 -10.16 -0.23
N TYR A 147 -4.45 -10.73 0.88
CA TYR A 147 -5.59 -10.24 1.64
C TYR A 147 -5.11 -9.48 2.87
N TYR A 148 -5.07 -8.16 2.77
CA TYR A 148 -4.69 -7.30 3.89
C TYR A 148 -5.87 -7.10 4.81
N ARG A 149 -5.69 -7.41 6.10
CA ARG A 149 -6.67 -7.22 7.17
C ARG A 149 -6.32 -6.00 8.02
N PRO A 150 -7.27 -5.43 8.75
CA PRO A 150 -6.96 -4.37 9.69
C PRO A 150 -5.91 -4.81 10.71
N TYR A 151 -4.81 -4.08 10.81
CA TYR A 151 -3.87 -4.26 11.91
C TYR A 151 -4.39 -3.62 13.22
N ARG A 152 -5.43 -2.80 13.13
CA ARG A 152 -6.19 -2.24 14.24
C ARG A 152 -7.63 -1.96 13.80
N GLN A 153 -8.60 -2.39 14.61
CA GLN A 153 -10.01 -2.10 14.44
C GLN A 153 -10.62 -1.77 15.81
N GLU A 154 -11.21 -0.61 15.92
CA GLU A 154 -11.72 -0.10 17.19
C GLU A 154 -12.98 0.75 16.99
N VAL A 155 -13.78 0.88 18.04
CA VAL A 155 -14.78 1.93 18.11
C VAL A 155 -14.09 3.22 18.52
N SER A 156 -14.33 4.29 17.80
CA SER A 156 -13.84 5.63 18.10
C SER A 156 -14.97 6.65 17.95
N VAL A 157 -14.68 7.89 18.28
CA VAL A 157 -15.66 8.99 18.21
C VAL A 157 -15.08 10.08 17.32
N LEU A 158 -15.89 10.53 16.36
CA LEU A 158 -15.58 11.72 15.56
C LEU A 158 -15.96 12.99 16.31
N SER A 159 -15.78 14.16 15.67
CA SER A 159 -16.36 15.42 16.14
C SER A 159 -17.86 15.24 16.42
N ASP A 160 -18.39 15.98 17.37
CA ASP A 160 -19.79 15.95 17.76
C ASP A 160 -20.28 14.62 18.38
N ASP A 161 -19.37 13.88 19.02
CA ASP A 161 -19.63 12.63 19.72
C ASP A 161 -20.23 11.51 18.85
N ILE A 162 -19.96 11.53 17.53
CA ILE A 162 -20.47 10.53 16.59
C ILE A 162 -19.64 9.24 16.72
N PRO A 163 -20.22 8.10 17.13
CA PRO A 163 -19.53 6.84 17.24
C PRO A 163 -19.29 6.23 15.84
N VAL A 164 -18.08 5.69 15.63
CA VAL A 164 -17.70 5.06 14.37
C VAL A 164 -16.84 3.82 14.61
N ILE A 165 -16.84 2.90 13.66
CA ILE A 165 -15.82 1.87 13.58
C ILE A 165 -14.64 2.45 12.77
N HIS A 166 -13.45 2.39 13.36
CA HIS A 166 -12.23 2.81 12.72
C HIS A 166 -11.34 1.59 12.48
N ALA A 167 -11.17 1.21 11.23
CA ALA A 167 -10.30 0.14 10.78
C ALA A 167 -9.06 0.72 10.08
N ARG A 168 -7.87 0.31 10.53
CA ARG A 168 -6.60 0.74 9.95
C ARG A 168 -5.96 -0.42 9.21
N LEU A 169 -5.78 -0.24 7.91
CA LEU A 169 -5.16 -1.21 7.01
C LEU A 169 -3.90 -0.62 6.39
N ASN A 170 -3.12 -1.48 5.81
CA ASN A 170 -2.01 -1.08 4.94
C ASN A 170 -1.86 -2.08 3.79
N THR A 171 -1.23 -1.65 2.71
CA THR A 171 -0.85 -2.51 1.59
C THR A 171 0.50 -2.09 1.03
N LEU A 172 1.07 -2.89 0.17
CA LEU A 172 2.21 -2.49 -0.64
C LEU A 172 1.78 -1.55 -1.78
N ARG A 173 2.71 -1.23 -2.65
CA ARG A 173 2.53 -0.29 -3.76
C ARG A 173 1.30 -0.63 -4.59
N ILE A 174 0.50 0.39 -4.87
CA ILE A 174 -0.67 0.33 -5.74
C ILE A 174 -0.27 0.88 -7.10
N MET A 175 -0.58 0.14 -8.15
CA MET A 175 -0.27 0.54 -9.51
C MET A 175 -1.51 1.08 -10.23
N LYS A 176 -1.30 2.06 -11.09
CA LYS A 176 -2.32 2.52 -12.03
C LYS A 176 -2.89 1.35 -12.82
N GLY A 177 -4.20 1.19 -12.77
CA GLY A 177 -4.92 0.15 -13.53
C GLY A 177 -4.89 -1.25 -12.92
N ASP A 178 -4.33 -1.42 -11.71
CA ASP A 178 -4.46 -2.69 -10.97
C ASP A 178 -5.91 -2.94 -10.51
N GLN A 179 -6.18 -4.17 -10.07
CA GLN A 179 -7.48 -4.62 -9.62
C GLN A 179 -7.60 -4.62 -8.09
N THR A 180 -6.88 -3.71 -7.42
CA THR A 180 -6.98 -3.58 -5.96
C THR A 180 -8.39 -3.25 -5.53
N THR A 181 -8.96 -4.04 -4.62
CA THR A 181 -10.32 -3.86 -4.09
C THR A 181 -10.30 -3.69 -2.59
N LEU A 182 -11.26 -2.91 -2.07
CA LEU A 182 -11.61 -2.85 -0.65
C LEU A 182 -13.02 -3.39 -0.49
N SER A 183 -13.19 -4.38 0.38
CA SER A 183 -14.51 -4.90 0.72
C SER A 183 -14.83 -4.75 2.21
N ILE A 184 -16.14 -4.60 2.50
CA ILE A 184 -16.70 -4.63 3.85
C ILE A 184 -17.75 -5.73 3.88
N LYS A 185 -17.58 -6.68 4.80
CA LYS A 185 -18.53 -7.76 5.02
C LYS A 185 -19.20 -7.60 6.39
N HIS A 186 -20.52 -7.75 6.40
CA HIS A 186 -21.31 -7.86 7.63
C HIS A 186 -21.35 -9.31 8.09
N ILE A 187 -20.69 -9.64 9.19
CA ILE A 187 -20.48 -11.01 9.67
C ILE A 187 -21.80 -11.69 10.04
N PRO A 188 -22.75 -11.07 10.79
CA PRO A 188 -23.98 -11.74 11.20
C PRO A 188 -24.86 -12.21 10.03
N SER A 189 -24.90 -11.42 8.93
CA SER A 189 -25.65 -11.81 7.73
C SER A 189 -24.83 -12.64 6.74
N GLY A 190 -23.50 -12.65 6.87
CA GLY A 190 -22.60 -13.27 5.90
C GLY A 190 -22.45 -12.49 4.59
N GLN A 191 -23.11 -11.32 4.45
CA GLN A 191 -23.10 -10.55 3.21
C GLN A 191 -21.92 -9.60 3.10
N GLU A 192 -21.38 -9.49 1.90
CA GLU A 192 -20.49 -8.40 1.52
C GLU A 192 -21.37 -7.18 1.21
N ILE A 193 -21.27 -6.11 2.02
CA ILE A 193 -22.10 -4.92 1.89
C ILE A 193 -21.45 -3.83 1.04
N LEU A 194 -20.16 -3.98 0.74
CA LEU A 194 -19.39 -3.11 -0.15
C LEU A 194 -18.27 -3.89 -0.79
N ARG A 195 -18.09 -3.72 -2.10
CA ARG A 195 -16.88 -4.07 -2.84
C ARG A 195 -16.47 -2.91 -3.75
N LEU A 196 -15.37 -2.25 -3.42
CA LEU A 196 -14.93 -1.01 -4.05
C LEU A 196 -13.66 -1.26 -4.89
N PRO A 197 -13.63 -0.90 -6.20
CA PRO A 197 -12.40 -0.89 -7.00
C PRO A 197 -11.50 0.25 -6.54
N LEU A 198 -10.70 -0.01 -5.51
CA LEU A 198 -10.04 0.99 -4.67
C LEU A 198 -9.18 1.94 -5.48
N THR A 199 -8.33 1.43 -6.38
CA THR A 199 -7.40 2.26 -7.17
C THR A 199 -8.13 3.34 -7.96
N GLN A 200 -9.28 3.02 -8.54
CA GLN A 200 -10.09 4.00 -9.30
C GLN A 200 -10.60 5.13 -8.38
N TYR A 201 -11.06 4.78 -7.18
CA TYR A 201 -11.58 5.76 -6.22
C TYR A 201 -10.47 6.64 -5.61
N LEU A 202 -9.27 6.09 -5.41
CA LEU A 202 -8.10 6.88 -4.99
C LEU A 202 -7.74 7.92 -6.06
N LEU A 203 -7.77 7.54 -7.33
CA LEU A 203 -7.46 8.45 -8.44
C LEU A 203 -8.50 9.57 -8.61
N LEU A 204 -9.76 9.37 -8.21
CA LEU A 204 -10.73 10.45 -8.21
C LEU A 204 -10.34 11.59 -7.25
N SER A 205 -9.64 11.30 -6.16
CA SER A 205 -9.17 12.32 -5.23
C SER A 205 -8.00 13.16 -5.78
N LYS A 206 -7.29 12.69 -6.80
CA LYS A 206 -6.23 13.43 -7.50
C LYS A 206 -6.77 14.73 -8.12
N ILE A 207 -7.93 14.68 -8.75
CA ILE A 207 -8.57 15.82 -9.43
C ILE A 207 -8.77 16.99 -8.47
N TYR A 208 -9.06 16.70 -7.21
CA TYR A 208 -9.32 17.71 -6.19
C TYR A 208 -8.07 18.18 -5.44
N SER A 209 -7.02 17.36 -5.43
CA SER A 209 -5.79 17.65 -4.68
C SER A 209 -4.76 18.44 -5.49
N TYR A 210 -4.79 18.32 -6.82
CA TYR A 210 -3.82 18.91 -7.72
C TYR A 210 -4.51 19.58 -8.89
N THR A 211 -4.38 20.89 -8.99
CA THR A 211 -4.97 21.72 -10.06
C THR A 211 -4.11 21.82 -11.32
N GLY A 212 -2.98 21.13 -11.39
CA GLY A 212 -2.04 21.14 -12.51
C GLY A 212 -2.03 19.82 -13.29
N ASP A 213 -1.95 19.91 -14.61
CA ASP A 213 -1.98 18.78 -15.56
C ASP A 213 -0.68 17.95 -15.60
N GLU A 214 0.30 18.23 -14.74
CA GLU A 214 1.66 17.71 -14.91
C GLU A 214 1.93 16.40 -14.17
N MET A 215 1.10 16.01 -13.20
CA MET A 215 1.30 14.76 -12.45
C MET A 215 0.50 13.64 -13.07
N ASP A 216 1.14 12.55 -13.49
CA ASP A 216 0.43 11.36 -13.95
C ASP A 216 -0.19 10.57 -12.78
N ASP A 217 -1.03 9.57 -13.11
CA ASP A 217 -1.77 8.80 -12.11
C ASP A 217 -0.85 7.95 -11.25
N GLN A 218 0.21 7.36 -11.82
CA GLN A 218 1.16 6.56 -11.05
C GLN A 218 1.98 7.44 -10.12
N GLU A 219 2.42 8.60 -10.60
CA GLU A 219 3.14 9.56 -9.76
C GLU A 219 2.29 10.03 -8.58
N TYR A 220 0.98 10.25 -8.79
CA TYR A 220 0.06 10.56 -7.70
C TYR A 220 0.00 9.43 -6.67
N LEU A 221 -0.20 8.17 -7.11
CA LEU A 221 -0.25 7.01 -6.23
C LEU A 221 1.07 6.76 -5.48
N ASP A 222 2.21 7.10 -6.10
CA ASP A 222 3.53 6.96 -5.50
C ASP A 222 3.84 8.05 -4.47
N ARG A 223 3.24 9.25 -4.62
CA ARG A 223 3.42 10.38 -3.69
C ARG A 223 2.41 10.40 -2.56
N GLN A 224 1.19 9.94 -2.81
CA GLN A 224 0.12 9.87 -1.82
C GLN A 224 0.13 8.48 -1.16
N ASP A 225 0.55 8.40 0.08
CA ASP A 225 0.72 7.13 0.79
C ASP A 225 -0.24 6.92 1.97
N SER A 226 -1.12 7.89 2.20
CA SER A 226 -2.06 7.86 3.33
C SER A 226 -3.43 8.33 2.89
N TYR A 227 -4.44 7.49 3.11
CA TYR A 227 -5.80 7.71 2.66
C TYR A 227 -6.79 7.55 3.80
N THR A 228 -7.80 8.44 3.84
CA THR A 228 -8.96 8.33 4.72
C THR A 228 -10.20 8.05 3.90
N LEU A 229 -10.88 6.95 4.20
CA LEU A 229 -12.10 6.52 3.53
C LEU A 229 -13.23 6.49 4.57
N LEU A 230 -14.28 7.27 4.35
CA LEU A 230 -15.45 7.30 5.23
C LEU A 230 -16.65 6.72 4.49
N PHE A 231 -17.21 5.68 5.05
CA PHE A 231 -18.38 4.96 4.56
C PHE A 231 -19.56 5.20 5.49
N PHE A 232 -20.74 5.30 4.89
CA PHE A 232 -22.00 5.43 5.63
C PHE A 232 -22.86 4.20 5.39
N ILE A 233 -23.45 3.69 6.46
CA ILE A 233 -24.44 2.61 6.39
C ILE A 233 -25.76 3.04 6.99
N GLN A 234 -26.82 2.46 6.49
CA GLN A 234 -28.14 2.55 7.04
C GLN A 234 -28.55 1.20 7.60
N SER A 235 -28.84 1.14 8.87
CA SER A 235 -29.42 -0.07 9.50
C SER A 235 -30.79 -0.34 8.90
N SER A 236 -31.09 -1.60 8.58
CA SER A 236 -32.40 -2.02 8.05
C SER A 236 -33.18 -2.81 9.09
N ASP A 237 -34.50 -2.77 9.00
CA ASP A 237 -35.41 -3.55 9.85
C ASP A 237 -35.20 -5.08 9.72
N MET A 238 -34.55 -5.53 8.63
CA MET A 238 -34.17 -6.93 8.40
C MET A 238 -32.82 -7.30 8.98
N GLY A 239 -32.16 -6.40 9.71
CA GLY A 239 -30.87 -6.64 10.36
C GLY A 239 -29.66 -6.66 9.43
N ILE A 240 -29.82 -6.39 8.13
CA ILE A 240 -28.74 -6.30 7.16
C ILE A 240 -28.50 -4.84 6.84
N PRO A 241 -27.36 -4.25 7.24
CA PRO A 241 -27.07 -2.86 6.93
C PRO A 241 -26.84 -2.68 5.42
N LYS A 242 -27.26 -1.56 4.88
CA LYS A 242 -27.01 -1.16 3.50
C LYS A 242 -25.98 -0.04 3.47
N ILE A 243 -25.02 -0.14 2.54
CA ILE A 243 -24.08 0.96 2.30
C ILE A 243 -24.83 2.10 1.61
N CYS A 244 -24.54 3.34 2.00
CA CYS A 244 -25.09 4.50 1.32
C CYS A 244 -24.32 4.74 0.01
N PRO A 245 -24.96 5.27 -1.04
CA PRO A 245 -24.34 5.46 -2.35
C PRO A 245 -23.35 6.64 -2.37
N LYS A 246 -22.79 6.98 -1.23
CA LYS A 246 -21.87 8.09 -1.03
C LYS A 246 -20.75 7.68 -0.09
N ILE A 247 -19.53 7.91 -0.50
CA ILE A 247 -18.32 7.76 0.33
C ILE A 247 -17.53 9.06 0.34
N MET A 248 -16.67 9.22 1.33
CA MET A 248 -15.69 10.30 1.32
C MET A 248 -14.28 9.71 1.21
N VAL A 249 -13.49 10.24 0.27
CA VAL A 249 -12.09 9.90 0.07
C VAL A 249 -11.26 11.14 0.35
N ASN A 250 -10.38 11.11 1.35
CA ASN A 250 -9.57 12.26 1.78
C ASN A 250 -10.38 13.55 1.99
N GLY A 251 -11.61 13.43 2.52
CA GLY A 251 -12.51 14.56 2.74
C GLY A 251 -13.38 14.95 1.53
N TRP A 252 -13.17 14.35 0.37
CA TRP A 252 -13.99 14.60 -0.83
C TRP A 252 -15.10 13.57 -0.96
N THR A 253 -16.30 14.06 -1.27
CA THR A 253 -17.48 13.19 -1.46
C THR A 253 -17.48 12.62 -2.87
N VAL A 254 -17.58 11.30 -2.97
CA VAL A 254 -17.67 10.54 -4.22
C VAL A 254 -18.93 9.67 -4.17
N ARG A 255 -19.63 9.52 -5.29
CA ARG A 255 -20.75 8.58 -5.40
C ARG A 255 -20.24 7.19 -5.76
N LEU A 256 -20.83 6.18 -5.13
CA LEU A 256 -20.66 4.78 -5.53
C LEU A 256 -21.48 4.50 -6.79
N ASN A 257 -20.99 3.63 -7.64
CA ASN A 257 -21.76 3.13 -8.77
C ASN A 257 -22.75 2.04 -8.32
N ASP A 258 -23.86 1.85 -9.05
CA ASP A 258 -24.89 0.88 -8.69
C ASP A 258 -24.35 -0.56 -8.59
N SER A 259 -23.39 -0.94 -9.42
CA SER A 259 -22.73 -2.25 -9.38
C SER A 259 -21.92 -2.53 -8.10
N GLU A 260 -21.59 -1.50 -7.33
CA GLU A 260 -20.82 -1.61 -6.07
C GLU A 260 -21.76 -1.72 -4.85
N LEU A 261 -23.06 -1.48 -5.06
CA LEU A 261 -24.10 -1.51 -4.04
C LEU A 261 -24.89 -2.83 -4.04
N GLU A 262 -24.80 -3.63 -5.11
CA GLU A 262 -25.58 -4.87 -5.33
C GLU A 262 -24.79 -6.16 -5.14
N SER A 263 -23.60 -6.10 -4.52
CA SER A 263 -22.74 -7.27 -4.31
C SER A 263 -23.17 -8.17 -3.14
#